data_ad878f146c56c1c4da2c641f639f80e6
#
_entry.id   ad878f146c56c1c4da2c641f639f80e6
#
_cell.length_a   1.000
_cell.length_b   1.000
_cell.length_c   1.000
_cell.angle_alpha   90.00
_cell.angle_beta   90.00
_cell.angle_gamma   90.00
#
_symmetry.space_group_name_H-M   'P 1'
#
loop_
_entity.id
_entity.type
_entity.pdbx_description
1 polymer ?
#
loop_
_entity_poly.entity_id
_entity_poly.type
_entity_poly.pdbx_seq_one_letter_code
_entity_poly.pdbx_strand_id
1 'polypeptide(L)'
;MKRLIGRVFLLFLTVVGLAACSSEDAETTGKVQQSPANMTEFSVGDAPTRTAGEYVNGSGTDPNHVKFYWTGDDHIWVNKSITGGTDLVKNDRSDLTAADKVERTKFFFNENLSANTYNVRYTGSKSTKADEVVFAKEQIQDAPNDARKIGEYGDCGVAVATKMADRKYTFNLTHKASYLILNPYSSVHQFSTDVGVVAVFVQADQLINGTFKFDDNGLKYNAPDRPVSTVTNDKRKTTIWYYKQRFERNQLVRRTPSESLPIPASADVTKNGIIIVLPPGEYTNVKIDYALVDQATNGCGYYRKIYKKLKLEEGKTCHLEHDIKLADFSKDDYYTWDAPVGEYFWKGHEDKQLLLPVKDPVTQTEGFPDADSDARWYNATPGANTNVYQNVATRSAKDAMTANGAMWLAWQGTPIIDMGKMYVIHHHLYNGGVWFDTLEALREKTHRPASHFTDFGPTKAYGGPMIDYRKKTETTDLATVPLNRSYTDNERTPGINSNTKRIFLPARGYYDFLYRSGTTQLETPHQVVSPFFNTQGMYWTSTAFAGADGKTTALALIIDLENHKLILRRMDKRVGAPLLK
;
A
#
# COMPACT_ATOMS: atom_id res chain seq x y z
N MET A 1 -0.41 -49.20 43.33
CA MET A 1 0.77 -49.40 44.21
C MET A 1 1.49 -48.04 44.24
N LYS A 2 1.32 -47.26 45.34
CA LYS A 2 2.27 -47.07 46.45
C LYS A 2 3.63 -46.60 45.91
N ARG A 3 4.28 -45.46 46.26
CA ARG A 3 4.34 -44.58 47.47
C ARG A 3 5.06 -43.30 47.03
N LEU A 4 4.76 -42.10 47.36
CA LEU A 4 4.76 -41.31 48.64
C LEU A 4 6.16 -40.88 49.14
N ILE A 5 6.24 -39.57 49.50
CA ILE A 5 7.16 -38.91 50.45
C ILE A 5 8.39 -38.23 49.82
N GLY A 6 8.80 -37.00 50.12
CA GLY A 6 8.51 -36.17 51.27
C GLY A 6 9.00 -34.72 51.17
N ARG A 7 8.44 -33.90 51.98
CA ARG A 7 8.73 -32.49 52.28
C ARG A 7 10.04 -32.31 53.03
N VAL A 8 10.79 -31.22 52.76
CA VAL A 8 11.56 -30.57 53.84
C VAL A 8 11.39 -29.06 53.71
N PHE A 9 10.80 -28.50 54.76
CA PHE A 9 10.78 -27.08 55.13
C PHE A 9 12.11 -26.75 55.80
N LEU A 10 12.74 -25.59 55.46
CA LEU A 10 13.67 -24.96 56.39
C LEU A 10 13.46 -23.44 56.36
N LEU A 11 12.99 -22.96 57.49
CA LEU A 11 12.84 -21.55 57.89
C LEU A 11 14.20 -21.07 58.41
N PHE A 12 14.68 -19.88 58.01
CA PHE A 12 15.59 -19.08 58.81
C PHE A 12 15.36 -17.58 58.64
N LEU A 13 14.95 -17.04 59.65
CA LEU A 13 14.99 -15.81 60.41
C LEU A 13 15.65 -14.57 59.77
N THR A 14 14.87 -13.52 59.90
CA THR A 14 15.10 -12.08 59.75
C THR A 14 16.33 -11.56 60.49
N VAL A 15 17.09 -10.68 59.78
CA VAL A 15 17.84 -9.59 60.41
C VAL A 15 17.50 -8.29 59.67
N VAL A 16 16.90 -7.38 60.42
CA VAL A 16 16.63 -5.99 60.00
C VAL A 16 17.95 -5.22 60.14
N GLY A 17 18.42 -4.68 59.04
CA GLY A 17 19.50 -3.71 59.01
C GLY A 17 19.04 -2.47 58.21
N LEU A 18 18.68 -1.41 58.91
CA LEU A 18 18.52 -0.07 58.39
C LEU A 18 19.87 0.43 57.89
N ALA A 19 20.01 0.65 56.58
CA ALA A 19 21.09 1.48 56.06
C ALA A 19 20.48 2.48 55.05
N ALA A 20 20.89 3.71 55.22
CA ALA A 20 20.40 4.94 54.62
C ALA A 20 20.46 4.95 53.11
N CYS A 21 19.53 5.69 52.49
CA CYS A 21 19.58 6.17 51.14
C CYS A 21 20.92 6.86 50.83
N SER A 22 21.64 6.33 49.87
CA SER A 22 22.46 7.13 48.97
C SER A 22 22.04 6.77 47.54
N SER A 23 21.49 7.72 46.84
CA SER A 23 21.30 7.68 45.40
C SER A 23 22.68 7.60 44.76
N GLU A 24 23.11 6.40 44.41
CA GLU A 24 24.17 6.26 43.45
C GLU A 24 23.50 6.30 42.06
N ASP A 25 23.63 7.47 41.42
CA ASP A 25 23.60 7.57 39.99
C ASP A 25 24.60 6.55 39.45
N ALA A 26 24.10 5.52 38.74
CA ALA A 26 24.95 4.65 37.96
C ALA A 26 25.55 5.49 36.83
N GLU A 27 26.66 6.14 37.08
CA GLU A 27 27.56 6.57 36.06
C GLU A 27 27.93 5.33 35.22
N THR A 28 27.37 5.23 34.03
CA THR A 28 27.95 4.44 32.97
C THR A 28 29.36 5.01 32.74
N THR A 29 30.34 4.39 33.34
CA THR A 29 31.75 4.64 33.06
C THR A 29 32.03 4.25 31.60
N GLY A 30 31.66 5.13 30.67
CA GLY A 30 32.23 5.14 29.33
C GLY A 30 33.74 5.30 29.53
N LYS A 31 34.54 4.38 29.03
CA LYS A 31 35.99 4.50 28.98
C LYS A 31 36.29 5.87 28.36
N VAL A 32 36.76 6.82 29.17
CA VAL A 32 37.32 8.07 28.68
C VAL A 32 38.57 7.66 27.91
N GLN A 33 38.43 7.48 26.61
CA GLN A 33 39.55 7.24 25.73
C GLN A 33 40.33 8.56 25.69
N GLN A 34 41.53 8.61 26.25
CA GLN A 34 42.39 9.78 26.20
C GLN A 34 42.60 10.17 24.74
N SER A 35 42.52 11.46 24.45
CA SER A 35 42.81 11.99 23.11
C SER A 35 44.16 11.43 22.64
N PRO A 36 44.25 10.92 21.41
CA PRO A 36 45.54 10.44 20.88
C PRO A 36 46.56 11.58 20.94
N ALA A 37 47.76 11.30 21.45
CA ALA A 37 48.82 12.30 21.58
C ALA A 37 49.08 12.96 20.21
N ASN A 38 49.12 14.30 20.20
CA ASN A 38 49.38 15.16 19.04
C ASN A 38 48.26 15.30 17.98
N MET A 39 47.04 14.78 18.18
CA MET A 39 45.89 15.01 17.30
C MET A 39 45.05 16.21 17.79
N THR A 40 44.36 16.88 16.86
CA THR A 40 43.33 17.86 17.18
C THR A 40 41.98 17.16 17.32
N GLU A 41 41.31 17.41 18.46
CA GLU A 41 40.03 16.80 18.83
C GLU A 41 38.85 17.74 18.51
N PHE A 42 37.82 17.22 17.86
CA PHE A 42 36.52 17.87 17.67
C PHE A 42 35.45 17.03 18.38
N SER A 43 34.87 17.57 19.44
CA SER A 43 33.85 16.90 20.25
C SER A 43 32.48 17.46 19.92
N VAL A 44 31.48 16.56 19.82
CA VAL A 44 30.09 16.98 19.71
C VAL A 44 29.61 17.55 21.04
N GLY A 45 29.00 18.75 21.00
CA GLY A 45 28.49 19.47 22.17
C GLY A 45 27.20 18.91 22.75
N ASP A 46 26.61 19.64 23.71
CA ASP A 46 25.40 19.17 24.45
C ASP A 46 24.08 19.27 23.68
N ALA A 47 24.02 20.03 22.58
CA ALA A 47 22.82 20.08 21.75
C ALA A 47 22.59 18.77 20.99
N PRO A 48 21.34 18.36 20.74
CA PRO A 48 21.04 17.13 20.01
C PRO A 48 21.40 17.24 18.53
N THR A 49 22.62 16.81 18.18
CA THR A 49 23.16 16.85 16.82
C THR A 49 23.63 15.46 16.42
N ARG A 50 22.87 14.73 15.59
CA ARG A 50 23.04 13.28 15.40
C ARG A 50 22.65 12.87 13.98
N THR A 51 23.11 11.71 13.49
CA THR A 51 23.04 11.31 12.06
C THR A 51 22.25 10.03 11.79
N ALA A 52 21.73 9.37 12.83
CA ALA A 52 20.81 8.23 12.73
C ALA A 52 19.82 8.28 13.89
N GLY A 53 18.59 7.77 13.71
CA GLY A 53 17.65 7.94 14.81
C GLY A 53 16.30 7.28 14.65
N GLU A 54 15.35 7.88 15.31
CA GLU A 54 13.92 7.54 15.27
C GLU A 54 13.09 8.83 15.27
N TYR A 55 11.92 8.78 14.68
CA TYR A 55 10.97 9.89 14.76
C TYR A 55 10.24 9.82 16.10
N VAL A 56 10.17 10.93 16.79
CA VAL A 56 9.47 11.07 18.07
C VAL A 56 8.24 11.94 17.86
N ASN A 57 7.07 11.41 18.19
CA ASN A 57 5.86 12.20 18.30
C ASN A 57 6.00 13.10 19.53
N GLY A 58 6.09 14.39 19.30
CA GLY A 58 6.13 15.37 20.37
C GLY A 58 4.83 15.43 21.16
N SER A 59 4.90 15.90 22.40
CA SER A 59 3.75 16.18 23.25
C SER A 59 3.90 17.54 23.93
N GLY A 60 2.84 18.31 23.98
CA GLY A 60 2.86 19.62 24.63
C GLY A 60 3.81 20.62 23.97
N THR A 61 4.88 21.02 24.69
CA THR A 61 5.88 21.99 24.22
C THR A 61 7.03 21.36 23.42
N ASP A 62 7.11 20.03 23.34
CA ASP A 62 8.13 19.30 22.59
C ASP A 62 7.61 18.97 21.18
N PRO A 63 8.07 19.65 20.14
CA PRO A 63 7.57 19.42 18.78
C PRO A 63 8.03 18.06 18.24
N ASN A 64 7.29 17.54 17.25
CA ASN A 64 7.69 16.36 16.50
C ASN A 64 9.09 16.53 15.92
N HIS A 65 9.98 15.57 16.16
CA HIS A 65 11.36 15.63 15.67
C HIS A 65 11.94 14.24 15.39
N VAL A 66 13.02 14.19 14.60
CA VAL A 66 13.86 13.00 14.51
C VAL A 66 14.94 13.10 15.59
N LYS A 67 15.01 12.09 16.43
CA LYS A 67 16.10 11.94 17.39
C LYS A 67 17.29 11.29 16.69
N PHE A 68 18.39 11.99 16.56
CA PHE A 68 19.55 11.56 15.78
C PHE A 68 20.65 10.95 16.66
N TYR A 69 21.48 10.08 16.08
CA TYR A 69 22.63 9.43 16.73
C TYR A 69 23.79 9.30 15.74
N TRP A 70 25.01 9.40 16.24
CA TRP A 70 26.22 9.08 15.48
C TRP A 70 26.39 7.57 15.36
N THR A 71 26.90 7.11 14.21
CA THR A 71 27.13 5.70 13.89
C THR A 71 28.57 5.48 13.44
N GLY A 72 29.02 4.22 13.41
CA GLY A 72 30.41 3.88 13.14
C GLY A 72 30.97 4.33 11.79
N ASP A 73 30.12 4.58 10.80
CA ASP A 73 30.52 5.04 9.47
C ASP A 73 30.58 6.58 9.34
N ASP A 74 30.14 7.31 10.37
CA ASP A 74 30.08 8.77 10.31
C ASP A 74 31.45 9.40 10.38
N HIS A 75 31.62 10.48 9.63
CA HIS A 75 32.82 11.30 9.57
C HIS A 75 32.48 12.75 9.27
N ILE A 76 33.41 13.67 9.62
CA ILE A 76 33.25 15.09 9.39
C ILE A 76 34.40 15.65 8.57
N TRP A 77 34.14 16.78 7.97
CA TRP A 77 35.12 17.59 7.25
C TRP A 77 35.29 18.94 7.97
N VAL A 78 36.51 19.39 8.07
CA VAL A 78 36.84 20.71 8.63
C VAL A 78 37.42 21.58 7.52
N ASN A 79 36.93 22.81 7.37
CA ASN A 79 37.51 23.80 6.48
C ASN A 79 38.63 24.55 7.25
N LYS A 80 39.86 24.29 6.87
CA LYS A 80 41.04 24.90 7.49
C LYS A 80 41.24 26.38 7.08
N SER A 81 40.62 26.80 5.96
CA SER A 81 40.73 28.19 5.50
C SER A 81 39.95 29.12 6.40
N ILE A 82 40.64 30.07 7.00
CA ILE A 82 40.10 31.15 7.87
C ILE A 82 39.91 32.47 7.11
N THR A 83 40.30 32.53 5.85
CA THR A 83 40.31 33.77 5.02
C THR A 83 39.26 33.75 3.90
N GLY A 84 38.25 32.88 4.01
CA GLY A 84 37.15 32.81 3.04
C GLY A 84 37.38 31.87 1.84
N GLY A 85 38.46 31.09 1.83
CA GLY A 85 38.71 30.03 0.86
C GLY A 85 38.14 28.67 1.29
N THR A 86 38.46 27.63 0.54
CA THR A 86 38.08 26.23 0.84
C THR A 86 39.35 25.38 0.90
N ASP A 87 39.67 24.86 2.07
CA ASP A 87 40.74 23.90 2.33
C ASP A 87 40.20 22.85 3.31
N LEU A 88 39.65 21.75 2.77
CA LEU A 88 38.88 20.78 3.51
C LEU A 88 39.71 19.56 3.87
N VAL A 89 39.67 19.17 5.13
CA VAL A 89 40.30 17.96 5.64
C VAL A 89 39.24 17.06 6.30
N LYS A 90 39.31 15.77 6.01
CA LYS A 90 38.51 14.73 6.66
C LYS A 90 39.15 14.31 7.98
N ASN A 91 38.37 13.96 9.00
CA ASN A 91 38.91 13.36 10.21
C ASN A 91 39.64 12.04 9.90
N ASP A 92 40.78 11.85 10.53
CA ASP A 92 41.61 10.64 10.39
C ASP A 92 41.04 9.49 11.22
N ARG A 93 40.44 9.80 12.37
CA ARG A 93 39.88 8.82 13.31
C ARG A 93 38.65 9.40 14.01
N SER A 94 37.86 8.51 14.58
CA SER A 94 36.81 8.82 15.57
C SER A 94 36.88 7.81 16.71
N ASP A 95 36.14 8.06 17.78
CA ASP A 95 35.91 7.07 18.84
C ASP A 95 34.71 6.16 18.59
N LEU A 96 34.09 6.29 17.41
CA LEU A 96 32.97 5.46 16.97
C LEU A 96 33.43 4.05 16.58
N THR A 97 32.60 3.06 16.93
CA THR A 97 32.73 1.67 16.46
C THR A 97 31.55 1.29 15.57
N ALA A 98 31.66 0.21 14.79
CA ALA A 98 30.61 -0.21 13.86
C ALA A 98 29.25 -0.52 14.52
N ALA A 99 29.24 -0.79 15.84
CA ALA A 99 28.02 -1.09 16.61
C ALA A 99 27.43 0.16 17.29
N ASP A 100 28.09 1.31 17.20
CA ASP A 100 27.71 2.49 17.97
C ASP A 100 26.41 3.13 17.46
N LYS A 101 25.60 3.56 18.41
CA LYS A 101 24.47 4.45 18.28
C LYS A 101 24.54 5.41 19.46
N VAL A 102 25.33 6.47 19.31
CA VAL A 102 25.68 7.38 20.41
C VAL A 102 25.27 8.81 20.14
N GLU A 103 24.94 9.52 21.19
CA GLU A 103 24.57 10.94 21.11
C GLU A 103 25.77 11.86 20.94
N ARG A 104 26.93 11.45 21.46
CA ARG A 104 28.16 12.23 21.48
C ARG A 104 29.31 11.37 21.02
N THR A 105 30.23 11.99 20.28
CA THR A 105 31.42 11.33 19.76
C THR A 105 32.53 12.35 19.59
N LYS A 106 33.74 11.89 19.34
CA LYS A 106 34.92 12.67 19.05
C LYS A 106 35.50 12.27 17.71
N PHE A 107 35.93 13.29 16.97
CA PHE A 107 36.65 13.16 15.72
C PHE A 107 38.05 13.70 15.87
N PHE A 108 39.05 13.06 15.33
CA PHE A 108 40.46 13.37 15.51
C PHE A 108 41.12 13.65 14.16
N PHE A 109 41.92 14.72 14.13
CA PHE A 109 42.67 15.17 12.96
C PHE A 109 44.16 15.21 13.26
N ASN A 110 44.99 14.68 12.37
CA ASN A 110 46.45 14.79 12.44
C ASN A 110 46.93 16.24 12.22
N GLU A 111 46.07 17.10 11.72
CA GLU A 111 46.35 18.51 11.46
C GLU A 111 46.49 19.32 12.76
N ASN A 112 47.43 20.27 12.75
CA ASN A 112 47.56 21.25 13.84
C ASN A 112 46.63 22.43 13.60
N LEU A 113 45.38 22.32 14.07
CA LEU A 113 44.37 23.34 13.95
C LEU A 113 44.44 24.29 15.16
N SER A 114 44.76 25.60 14.93
CA SER A 114 45.05 26.57 15.98
C SER A 114 44.09 27.76 16.04
N ALA A 115 43.28 28.01 15.01
CA ALA A 115 42.31 29.11 14.96
C ALA A 115 41.24 29.00 16.05
N ASN A 116 40.56 30.10 16.36
CA ASN A 116 39.51 30.12 17.38
C ASN A 116 38.25 29.38 16.93
N THR A 117 37.99 29.36 15.61
CA THR A 117 36.81 28.70 15.03
C THR A 117 37.14 28.02 13.70
N TYR A 118 36.40 26.98 13.38
CA TYR A 118 36.45 26.30 12.09
C TYR A 118 35.06 25.91 11.63
N ASN A 119 34.80 26.02 10.32
CA ASN A 119 33.59 25.47 9.73
C ASN A 119 33.69 23.94 9.61
N VAL A 120 32.64 23.26 10.04
CA VAL A 120 32.51 21.80 10.02
C VAL A 120 31.39 21.42 9.08
N ARG A 121 31.62 20.40 8.25
CA ARG A 121 30.62 19.81 7.34
C ARG A 121 30.45 18.35 7.66
N TYR A 122 29.18 17.91 7.61
CA TYR A 122 28.79 16.52 7.54
C TYR A 122 28.00 16.33 6.24
N THR A 123 28.47 15.46 5.36
CA THR A 123 27.91 15.25 4.01
C THR A 123 27.31 13.87 3.83
N GLY A 124 27.08 13.14 4.93
CA GLY A 124 26.55 11.78 4.96
C GLY A 124 27.62 10.73 5.28
N SER A 125 27.19 9.61 5.86
CA SER A 125 28.11 8.54 6.32
C SER A 125 28.86 7.84 5.17
N LYS A 126 28.25 7.78 3.98
CA LYS A 126 28.86 7.18 2.77
C LYS A 126 29.50 8.21 1.83
N SER A 127 29.53 9.48 2.21
CA SER A 127 30.10 10.53 1.36
C SER A 127 31.63 10.43 1.28
N THR A 128 32.16 10.62 0.08
CA THR A 128 33.61 10.72 -0.17
C THR A 128 34.04 12.14 -0.50
N LYS A 129 33.10 13.11 -0.52
CA LYS A 129 33.31 14.49 -0.88
C LYS A 129 32.74 15.43 0.17
N ALA A 130 33.45 16.53 0.42
CA ALA A 130 33.07 17.55 1.39
C ALA A 130 32.14 18.63 0.81
N ASP A 131 32.02 18.71 -0.50
CA ASP A 131 31.32 19.77 -1.25
C ASP A 131 30.07 19.25 -2.01
N GLU A 132 29.74 17.99 -1.80
CA GLU A 132 28.57 17.33 -2.40
C GLU A 132 27.83 16.46 -1.39
N VAL A 133 26.49 16.43 -1.52
CA VAL A 133 25.61 15.49 -0.80
C VAL A 133 24.81 14.69 -1.82
N VAL A 134 24.74 13.38 -1.63
CA VAL A 134 23.98 12.48 -2.50
C VAL A 134 22.71 12.03 -1.79
N PHE A 135 21.57 12.51 -2.28
CA PHE A 135 20.28 11.96 -1.85
C PHE A 135 20.00 10.66 -2.59
N ALA A 136 19.92 9.57 -1.85
CA ALA A 136 19.76 8.24 -2.40
C ALA A 136 18.36 8.08 -3.04
N LYS A 137 18.34 7.51 -4.25
CA LYS A 137 17.10 7.15 -4.93
C LYS A 137 16.39 5.97 -4.24
N GLU A 138 17.15 5.02 -3.72
CA GLU A 138 16.67 3.86 -2.99
C GLU A 138 17.00 4.01 -1.51
N GLN A 139 15.98 3.90 -0.66
CA GLN A 139 16.12 3.99 0.78
C GLN A 139 15.46 2.77 1.42
N ILE A 140 16.19 2.08 2.29
CA ILE A 140 15.74 0.84 2.93
C ILE A 140 15.62 1.08 4.43
N GLN A 141 14.51 0.64 5.01
CA GLN A 141 14.25 0.71 6.45
C GLN A 141 13.95 -0.69 6.96
N ASP A 142 14.67 -1.15 7.97
CA ASP A 142 14.58 -2.53 8.45
C ASP A 142 13.41 -2.76 9.40
N ALA A 143 12.95 -1.71 10.08
CA ALA A 143 11.84 -1.73 11.03
C ALA A 143 10.99 -0.45 10.94
N PRO A 144 9.75 -0.45 11.43
CA PRO A 144 8.97 0.77 11.58
C PRO A 144 9.74 1.84 12.35
N ASN A 145 9.59 3.09 11.92
CA ASN A 145 10.17 4.26 12.60
C ASN A 145 11.70 4.23 12.77
N ASP A 146 12.41 3.54 11.89
CA ASP A 146 13.87 3.34 11.97
C ASP A 146 14.62 4.30 11.06
N ALA A 147 15.32 5.27 11.63
CA ALA A 147 16.14 6.26 10.92
C ALA A 147 17.66 5.96 10.98
N ARG A 148 18.09 4.73 11.31
CA ARG A 148 19.52 4.40 11.47
C ARG A 148 20.36 4.62 10.21
N LYS A 149 19.74 4.57 9.04
CA LYS A 149 20.44 4.68 7.74
C LYS A 149 20.29 6.04 7.06
N ILE A 150 19.75 7.05 7.73
CA ILE A 150 19.53 8.38 7.10
C ILE A 150 20.83 9.02 6.62
N GLY A 151 21.95 8.81 7.34
CA GLY A 151 23.28 9.26 6.94
C GLY A 151 23.75 8.67 5.60
N GLU A 152 23.31 7.44 5.25
CA GLU A 152 23.58 6.81 3.95
C GLU A 152 22.72 7.42 2.83
N TYR A 153 21.59 8.06 3.17
CA TYR A 153 20.57 8.46 2.21
C TYR A 153 20.53 9.95 1.93
N GLY A 154 21.47 10.73 2.50
CA GLY A 154 21.60 12.15 2.19
C GLY A 154 21.38 13.07 3.40
N ASP A 155 21.34 12.54 4.62
CA ASP A 155 21.43 13.42 5.78
C ASP A 155 22.73 14.18 5.75
N CYS A 156 22.68 15.49 6.08
CA CYS A 156 23.82 16.38 6.01
C CYS A 156 23.65 17.55 6.99
N GLY A 157 24.76 18.18 7.34
CA GLY A 157 24.72 19.31 8.26
C GLY A 157 25.98 20.13 8.26
N VAL A 158 25.89 21.33 8.85
CA VAL A 158 27.00 22.25 9.05
C VAL A 158 27.09 22.68 10.51
N ALA A 159 28.28 23.06 10.93
CA ALA A 159 28.52 23.65 12.23
C ALA A 159 29.69 24.66 12.18
N VAL A 160 29.77 25.48 13.20
CA VAL A 160 30.98 26.22 13.54
C VAL A 160 31.55 25.62 14.82
N ALA A 161 32.72 25.00 14.71
CA ALA A 161 33.45 24.52 15.88
C ALA A 161 34.19 25.64 16.58
N THR A 162 34.13 25.69 17.91
CA THR A 162 34.77 26.70 18.74
C THR A 162 35.86 26.07 19.61
N LYS A 163 36.99 26.73 19.71
CA LYS A 163 38.14 26.30 20.52
C LYS A 163 37.77 26.32 22.00
N MET A 164 37.96 25.22 22.69
CA MET A 164 37.76 25.09 24.14
C MET A 164 39.10 25.07 24.91
N ALA A 165 40.10 24.44 24.30
CA ALA A 165 41.46 24.36 24.83
C ALA A 165 42.44 24.18 23.66
N ASP A 166 43.74 24.05 23.96
CA ASP A 166 44.70 23.77 22.89
C ASP A 166 44.35 22.43 22.23
N ARG A 167 44.25 22.46 20.89
CA ARG A 167 43.83 21.30 20.05
C ARG A 167 42.50 20.67 20.42
N LYS A 168 41.58 21.37 21.11
CA LYS A 168 40.26 20.86 21.47
C LYS A 168 39.17 21.83 21.05
N TYR A 169 38.22 21.31 20.28
CA TYR A 169 37.07 22.05 19.74
C TYR A 169 35.77 21.35 20.10
N THR A 170 34.71 22.17 20.23
CA THR A 170 33.33 21.65 20.35
C THR A 170 32.46 22.20 19.24
N PHE A 171 31.49 21.42 18.77
CA PHE A 171 30.54 21.85 17.75
C PHE A 171 29.18 21.22 17.94
N ASN A 172 28.13 21.86 17.42
CA ASN A 172 26.78 21.36 17.31
C ASN A 172 26.35 21.40 15.86
N LEU A 173 26.04 20.23 15.29
CA LEU A 173 25.65 20.12 13.90
C LEU A 173 24.22 20.65 13.69
N THR A 174 24.02 21.48 12.69
CA THR A 174 22.70 21.90 12.21
C THR A 174 22.37 21.13 10.95
N HIS A 175 21.38 20.27 11.01
CA HIS A 175 20.94 19.45 9.88
C HIS A 175 20.40 20.31 8.74
N LYS A 176 20.67 19.90 7.51
CA LYS A 176 20.34 20.59 6.26
C LYS A 176 19.46 19.78 5.32
N ALA A 177 19.26 18.50 5.58
CA ALA A 177 18.27 17.67 4.90
C ALA A 177 16.86 17.92 5.47
N SER A 178 15.84 17.41 4.80
CA SER A 178 14.47 17.32 5.30
C SER A 178 14.05 15.87 5.44
N TYR A 179 13.13 15.59 6.37
CA TYR A 179 12.69 14.25 6.70
C TYR A 179 11.18 14.14 6.50
N LEU A 180 10.79 13.37 5.50
CA LEU A 180 9.38 13.06 5.23
C LEU A 180 9.00 11.81 6.02
N ILE A 181 8.09 11.98 6.97
CA ILE A 181 7.56 10.91 7.80
C ILE A 181 6.19 10.53 7.24
N LEU A 182 6.03 9.30 6.78
CA LEU A 182 4.77 8.78 6.28
C LEU A 182 4.20 7.76 7.25
N ASN A 183 2.92 7.91 7.56
CA ASN A 183 2.23 7.03 8.50
C ASN A 183 0.87 6.60 7.92
N PRO A 184 0.83 5.55 7.07
CA PRO A 184 -0.40 5.05 6.49
C PRO A 184 -1.22 4.28 7.53
N TYR A 185 -2.54 4.50 7.53
CA TYR A 185 -3.50 3.79 8.37
C TYR A 185 -4.84 3.63 7.64
N SER A 186 -5.79 2.91 8.21
CA SER A 186 -7.15 2.86 7.67
C SER A 186 -8.18 2.96 8.78
N SER A 187 -8.92 4.07 8.80
CA SER A 187 -10.00 4.29 9.78
C SER A 187 -11.27 3.50 9.46
N VAL A 188 -11.39 2.97 8.25
CA VAL A 188 -12.60 2.30 7.74
C VAL A 188 -12.44 0.81 7.50
N HIS A 189 -11.19 0.32 7.39
CA HIS A 189 -10.90 -1.10 7.17
C HIS A 189 -10.04 -1.65 8.31
N GLN A 190 -10.46 -2.75 8.88
CA GLN A 190 -9.62 -3.58 9.73
C GLN A 190 -9.01 -4.65 8.81
N PHE A 191 -7.81 -4.38 8.30
CA PHE A 191 -7.13 -5.31 7.42
C PHE A 191 -6.65 -6.57 8.16
N SER A 192 -6.64 -7.71 7.43
CA SER A 192 -5.94 -8.93 7.85
C SER A 192 -4.45 -8.66 8.06
N THR A 193 -3.79 -9.46 8.89
CA THR A 193 -2.33 -9.41 9.08
C THR A 193 -1.54 -9.73 7.80
N ASP A 194 -2.20 -10.35 6.81
CA ASP A 194 -1.61 -10.64 5.51
C ASP A 194 -1.52 -9.40 4.60
N VAL A 195 -2.24 -8.31 4.96
CA VAL A 195 -2.26 -7.06 4.21
C VAL A 195 -1.21 -6.10 4.74
N GLY A 196 -0.39 -5.54 3.86
CA GLY A 196 0.61 -4.56 4.27
C GLY A 196 1.19 -3.72 3.14
N VAL A 197 1.97 -2.71 3.54
CA VAL A 197 2.75 -1.85 2.65
C VAL A 197 4.12 -2.48 2.43
N VAL A 198 4.46 -2.83 1.19
CA VAL A 198 5.76 -3.42 0.83
C VAL A 198 6.73 -2.40 0.25
N ALA A 199 6.23 -1.32 -0.34
CA ALA A 199 7.05 -0.25 -0.89
C ALA A 199 6.30 1.09 -0.89
N VAL A 200 7.06 2.19 -0.94
CA VAL A 200 6.53 3.53 -1.16
C VAL A 200 7.33 4.20 -2.26
N PHE A 201 6.65 4.89 -3.16
CA PHE A 201 7.27 5.68 -4.22
C PHE A 201 6.87 7.13 -4.05
N VAL A 202 7.87 8.00 -3.92
CA VAL A 202 7.66 9.46 -3.87
C VAL A 202 8.16 10.07 -5.16
N GLN A 203 7.32 10.84 -5.83
CA GLN A 203 7.62 11.52 -7.08
C GLN A 203 7.20 12.99 -7.00
N ALA A 204 7.99 13.90 -7.59
CA ALA A 204 7.68 15.31 -7.72
C ALA A 204 8.13 15.85 -9.09
N ASP A 205 7.72 17.07 -9.45
CA ASP A 205 8.23 17.73 -10.66
C ASP A 205 9.70 18.14 -10.49
N GLN A 206 10.08 18.55 -9.28
CA GLN A 206 11.45 18.91 -8.94
C GLN A 206 12.28 17.67 -8.61
N LEU A 207 13.59 17.77 -8.81
CA LEU A 207 14.51 16.69 -8.45
C LEU A 207 14.56 16.49 -6.92
N ILE A 208 14.33 15.27 -6.47
CA ILE A 208 14.31 14.86 -5.04
C ILE A 208 15.40 13.85 -4.67
N ASN A 209 16.22 13.44 -5.62
CA ASN A 209 17.36 12.54 -5.42
C ASN A 209 18.53 12.96 -6.31
N GLY A 210 19.72 12.39 -6.09
CA GLY A 210 20.92 12.69 -6.85
C GLY A 210 21.87 13.60 -6.06
N THR A 211 22.87 14.16 -6.75
CA THR A 211 23.97 14.93 -6.15
C THR A 211 23.64 16.41 -6.10
N PHE A 212 23.78 17.00 -4.93
CA PHE A 212 23.58 18.42 -4.67
C PHE A 212 24.90 19.04 -4.16
N LYS A 213 25.18 20.27 -4.57
CA LYS A 213 26.32 21.04 -4.05
C LYS A 213 26.14 21.38 -2.56
N PHE A 214 27.24 21.39 -1.84
CA PHE A 214 27.27 21.65 -0.40
C PHE A 214 28.46 22.52 -0.03
N ASP A 215 28.26 23.54 0.82
CA ASP A 215 29.32 24.39 1.34
C ASP A 215 29.16 24.65 2.85
N ASP A 216 29.94 25.58 3.41
CA ASP A 216 29.89 25.94 4.83
C ASP A 216 28.57 26.58 5.26
N ASN A 217 27.72 27.01 4.31
CA ASN A 217 26.35 27.50 4.54
C ASN A 217 25.30 26.41 4.39
N GLY A 218 25.69 25.19 3.95
CA GLY A 218 24.83 24.05 3.79
C GLY A 218 24.49 23.71 2.34
N LEU A 219 23.35 23.06 2.18
CA LEU A 219 22.89 22.45 0.93
C LEU A 219 22.40 23.50 -0.09
N LYS A 220 22.85 23.37 -1.34
CA LYS A 220 22.40 24.22 -2.46
C LYS A 220 21.21 23.57 -3.17
N TYR A 221 20.00 23.89 -2.74
CA TYR A 221 18.78 23.27 -3.22
C TYR A 221 17.80 24.23 -3.92
N ASN A 222 18.08 25.54 -3.89
CA ASN A 222 17.29 26.54 -4.59
C ASN A 222 17.81 26.78 -6.02
N ALA A 223 16.95 27.26 -6.91
CA ALA A 223 17.40 27.74 -8.22
C ALA A 223 18.35 28.96 -8.06
N PRO A 224 19.43 29.10 -8.85
CA PRO A 224 19.80 28.25 -9.99
C PRO A 224 20.63 27.01 -9.63
N ASP A 225 21.02 26.82 -8.39
CA ASP A 225 21.96 25.78 -7.95
C ASP A 225 21.33 24.40 -7.83
N ARG A 226 20.00 24.31 -7.86
CA ARG A 226 19.33 23.00 -7.84
C ARG A 226 19.70 22.20 -9.08
N PRO A 227 20.21 20.96 -8.93
CA PRO A 227 20.52 20.13 -10.08
C PRO A 227 19.32 19.95 -10.98
N VAL A 228 19.50 20.16 -12.28
CA VAL A 228 18.49 19.93 -13.29
C VAL A 228 18.78 18.57 -13.92
N SER A 229 17.79 17.71 -14.00
CA SER A 229 18.00 16.46 -14.69
C SER A 229 18.12 16.68 -16.21
N THR A 230 19.18 16.12 -16.78
CA THR A 230 19.51 16.23 -18.21
C THR A 230 18.64 15.33 -19.11
N VAL A 231 17.83 14.44 -18.55
CA VAL A 231 17.02 13.48 -19.29
C VAL A 231 15.55 13.95 -19.31
N THR A 232 15.07 14.46 -20.41
CA THR A 232 13.65 14.76 -20.64
C THR A 232 12.81 13.48 -20.53
N ASN A 233 11.71 13.52 -19.79
CA ASN A 233 10.77 12.40 -19.58
C ASN A 233 11.26 11.17 -18.78
N ASP A 234 12.35 11.27 -18.03
CA ASP A 234 12.72 10.18 -17.15
C ASP A 234 11.90 10.20 -15.85
N LYS A 235 10.87 9.38 -15.77
CA LYS A 235 10.05 9.17 -14.56
C LYS A 235 10.88 8.74 -13.34
N ARG A 236 12.12 8.29 -13.54
CA ARG A 236 13.04 7.85 -12.48
C ARG A 236 13.75 9.01 -11.77
N LYS A 237 13.74 10.22 -12.33
CA LYS A 237 14.44 11.40 -11.83
C LYS A 237 13.99 11.84 -10.46
N THR A 238 12.71 11.67 -10.20
CA THR A 238 11.97 12.29 -9.13
C THR A 238 11.34 11.25 -8.21
N THR A 239 11.77 9.99 -8.28
CA THR A 239 11.19 8.91 -7.51
C THR A 239 12.19 8.41 -6.49
N ILE A 240 11.81 8.44 -5.22
CA ILE A 240 12.47 7.71 -4.16
C ILE A 240 11.71 6.41 -3.96
N TRP A 241 12.46 5.33 -3.92
CA TRP A 241 11.96 4.00 -3.67
C TRP A 241 12.30 3.65 -2.22
N TYR A 242 11.27 3.48 -1.43
CA TYR A 242 11.37 2.99 -0.08
C TYR A 242 10.87 1.54 -0.02
N TYR A 243 11.57 0.65 0.68
CA TYR A 243 11.10 -0.70 0.98
C TYR A 243 11.83 -1.29 2.18
N LYS A 244 11.18 -2.26 2.84
CA LYS A 244 11.74 -2.93 4.02
C LYS A 244 12.89 -3.88 3.65
N GLN A 245 12.86 -4.48 2.46
CA GLN A 245 13.91 -5.32 1.88
C GLN A 245 14.06 -5.05 0.40
N ARG A 246 15.27 -5.27 -0.14
CA ARG A 246 15.55 -5.01 -1.56
C ARG A 246 14.66 -5.84 -2.47
N PHE A 247 14.11 -5.22 -3.49
CA PHE A 247 13.04 -5.69 -4.33
C PHE A 247 13.49 -5.88 -5.78
N GLU A 248 13.31 -7.06 -6.34
CA GLU A 248 13.46 -7.26 -7.78
C GLU A 248 12.14 -6.96 -8.49
N ARG A 249 12.20 -6.14 -9.52
CA ARG A 249 11.09 -5.46 -10.20
C ARG A 249 9.86 -6.30 -10.58
N ASN A 250 9.98 -7.61 -10.66
CA ASN A 250 8.95 -8.52 -11.15
C ASN A 250 8.28 -9.39 -10.07
N GLN A 251 8.53 -9.14 -8.78
CA GLN A 251 8.06 -9.99 -7.69
C GLN A 251 7.26 -9.25 -6.61
N LEU A 252 6.25 -8.45 -6.99
CA LEU A 252 5.25 -7.94 -6.03
C LEU A 252 4.49 -9.08 -5.31
N VAL A 253 4.48 -10.25 -5.87
CA VAL A 253 3.47 -11.30 -5.64
C VAL A 253 3.85 -12.34 -4.58
N ARG A 254 5.05 -12.36 -4.01
CA ARG A 254 5.45 -13.39 -3.03
C ARG A 254 6.32 -12.83 -1.92
N ARG A 255 5.71 -12.11 -1.00
CA ARG A 255 6.41 -11.66 0.20
C ARG A 255 5.71 -12.18 1.44
N THR A 256 6.49 -12.54 2.44
CA THR A 256 5.96 -12.95 3.74
C THR A 256 5.41 -11.73 4.48
N PRO A 257 4.43 -11.87 5.38
CA PRO A 257 3.92 -10.77 6.20
C PRO A 257 5.02 -10.00 6.94
N SER A 258 6.12 -10.67 7.29
CA SER A 258 7.29 -10.06 7.93
C SER A 258 8.04 -9.05 7.03
N GLU A 259 7.82 -9.08 5.71
CA GLU A 259 8.44 -8.17 4.74
C GLU A 259 7.61 -6.94 4.42
N SER A 260 6.42 -6.83 4.97
CA SER A 260 5.51 -5.68 4.83
C SER A 260 5.38 -4.89 6.14
N LEU A 261 4.98 -3.62 6.03
CA LEU A 261 4.56 -2.81 7.17
C LEU A 261 3.04 -2.92 7.32
N PRO A 262 2.50 -3.14 8.53
CA PRO A 262 1.08 -3.26 8.74
C PRO A 262 0.34 -1.95 8.47
N ILE A 263 -0.97 -2.03 8.25
CA ILE A 263 -1.85 -0.87 8.12
C ILE A 263 -2.77 -0.85 9.34
N PRO A 264 -2.43 -0.10 10.40
CA PRO A 264 -3.23 -0.05 11.63
C PRO A 264 -4.54 0.73 11.41
N ALA A 265 -5.48 0.59 12.36
CA ALA A 265 -6.75 1.31 12.33
C ALA A 265 -6.63 2.83 12.59
N SER A 266 -5.53 3.25 13.18
CA SER A 266 -5.19 4.66 13.44
C SER A 266 -3.71 4.89 13.21
N ALA A 267 -3.35 6.15 12.94
CA ALA A 267 -1.95 6.53 12.76
C ALA A 267 -1.13 6.19 14.01
N ASP A 268 -0.04 5.44 13.81
CA ASP A 268 0.88 5.00 14.87
C ASP A 268 2.26 4.75 14.24
N VAL A 269 3.16 5.71 14.38
CA VAL A 269 4.50 5.65 13.77
C VAL A 269 5.32 4.46 14.29
N THR A 270 5.05 3.97 15.49
CA THR A 270 5.76 2.83 16.06
C THR A 270 5.41 1.52 15.35
N LYS A 271 4.26 1.46 14.70
CA LYS A 271 3.79 0.27 13.96
C LYS A 271 4.23 0.26 12.50
N ASN A 272 4.26 1.44 11.85
CA ASN A 272 4.57 1.49 10.42
C ASN A 272 5.14 2.82 9.93
N GLY A 273 5.70 3.63 10.83
CA GLY A 273 6.34 4.89 10.45
C GLY A 273 7.43 4.69 9.41
N ILE A 274 7.35 5.44 8.30
CA ILE A 274 8.28 5.41 7.17
C ILE A 274 9.02 6.74 7.14
N ILE A 275 10.35 6.71 7.19
CA ILE A 275 11.21 7.90 7.21
C ILE A 275 11.97 7.99 5.90
N ILE A 276 11.79 9.09 5.16
CA ILE A 276 12.44 9.33 3.87
C ILE A 276 13.24 10.61 3.96
N VAL A 277 14.53 10.55 3.61
CA VAL A 277 15.42 11.71 3.56
C VAL A 277 15.33 12.37 2.19
N LEU A 278 15.08 13.67 2.18
CA LEU A 278 14.86 14.47 0.97
C LEU A 278 15.61 15.80 1.05
N PRO A 279 16.05 16.38 -0.07
CA PRO A 279 16.49 17.77 -0.07
C PRO A 279 15.31 18.68 0.30
N PRO A 280 15.56 19.77 1.06
CA PRO A 280 14.53 20.76 1.35
C PRO A 280 14.07 21.48 0.08
N GLY A 281 12.93 22.18 0.16
CA GLY A 281 12.41 23.00 -0.93
C GLY A 281 10.91 22.92 -1.10
N GLU A 282 10.41 23.63 -2.11
CA GLU A 282 9.02 23.55 -2.54
C GLU A 282 8.88 22.59 -3.72
N TYR A 283 7.94 21.68 -3.59
CA TYR A 283 7.67 20.63 -4.56
C TYR A 283 6.27 20.77 -5.12
N THR A 284 6.11 20.53 -6.43
CA THR A 284 4.82 20.51 -7.11
C THR A 284 4.49 19.12 -7.63
N ASN A 285 3.18 18.84 -7.74
CA ASN A 285 2.64 17.57 -8.24
C ASN A 285 3.25 16.34 -7.52
N VAL A 286 3.39 16.44 -6.20
CA VAL A 286 3.96 15.34 -5.40
C VAL A 286 3.00 14.18 -5.38
N LYS A 287 3.48 13.01 -5.81
CA LYS A 287 2.74 11.75 -5.77
C LYS A 287 3.42 10.81 -4.79
N ILE A 288 2.65 10.28 -3.87
CA ILE A 288 3.09 9.27 -2.90
C ILE A 288 2.26 8.02 -3.14
N ASP A 289 2.90 6.97 -3.65
CA ASP A 289 2.29 5.69 -3.98
C ASP A 289 2.70 4.65 -2.95
N TYR A 290 1.73 4.11 -2.22
CA TYR A 290 1.90 2.95 -1.35
C TYR A 290 1.62 1.69 -2.15
N ALA A 291 2.61 0.82 -2.30
CA ALA A 291 2.42 -0.51 -2.86
C ALA A 291 1.86 -1.42 -1.76
N LEU A 292 0.61 -1.78 -1.91
CA LEU A 292 -0.12 -2.66 -0.99
C LEU A 292 -0.14 -4.08 -1.55
N VAL A 293 -0.03 -5.06 -0.66
CA VAL A 293 -0.17 -6.48 -1.00
C VAL A 293 -0.99 -7.19 0.05
N ASP A 294 -1.65 -8.27 -0.36
CA ASP A 294 -2.25 -9.26 0.52
C ASP A 294 -1.66 -10.62 0.18
N GLN A 295 -0.99 -11.24 1.15
CA GLN A 295 -0.29 -12.51 0.96
C GLN A 295 -1.25 -13.69 0.81
N ALA A 296 -2.44 -13.60 1.41
CA ALA A 296 -3.45 -14.65 1.35
C ALA A 296 -4.15 -14.67 -0.02
N THR A 297 -4.48 -13.49 -0.57
CA THR A 297 -5.27 -13.35 -1.80
C THR A 297 -4.44 -13.10 -3.05
N ASN A 298 -3.12 -12.85 -2.92
CA ASN A 298 -2.27 -12.28 -3.96
C ASN A 298 -2.79 -10.95 -4.53
N GLY A 299 -3.72 -10.28 -3.85
CA GLY A 299 -4.18 -8.95 -4.18
C GLY A 299 -3.05 -7.95 -4.05
N CYS A 300 -2.86 -7.09 -5.05
CA CYS A 300 -1.83 -6.07 -5.01
C CYS A 300 -2.19 -4.84 -5.84
N GLY A 301 -1.64 -3.70 -5.46
CA GLY A 301 -1.83 -2.46 -6.21
C GLY A 301 -1.23 -1.25 -5.52
N TYR A 302 -1.54 -0.08 -6.02
CA TYR A 302 -1.00 1.17 -5.52
C TYR A 302 -2.12 2.07 -4.97
N TYR A 303 -1.94 2.54 -3.73
CA TYR A 303 -2.75 3.59 -3.16
C TYR A 303 -2.01 4.92 -3.26
N ARG A 304 -2.57 5.90 -3.99
CA ARG A 304 -1.91 7.17 -4.32
C ARG A 304 -2.47 8.33 -3.54
N LYS A 305 -1.58 9.14 -2.96
CA LYS A 305 -1.86 10.50 -2.48
C LYS A 305 -1.17 11.52 -3.38
N ILE A 306 -1.86 12.64 -3.66
CA ILE A 306 -1.34 13.72 -4.51
C ILE A 306 -1.40 15.04 -3.74
N TYR A 307 -0.28 15.75 -3.76
CA TYR A 307 -0.17 17.11 -3.25
C TYR A 307 0.17 18.05 -4.40
N LYS A 308 -0.67 19.05 -4.64
CA LYS A 308 -0.38 20.11 -5.64
C LYS A 308 0.91 20.83 -5.29
N LYS A 309 1.12 21.10 -4.01
CA LYS A 309 2.35 21.68 -3.43
C LYS A 309 2.68 21.00 -2.11
N LEU A 310 3.94 20.76 -1.86
CA LEU A 310 4.49 20.29 -0.59
C LEU A 310 5.77 21.06 -0.29
N LYS A 311 5.85 21.71 0.86
CA LYS A 311 7.05 22.39 1.32
C LYS A 311 7.78 21.52 2.34
N LEU A 312 9.04 21.23 2.08
CA LEU A 312 9.94 20.56 3.00
C LEU A 312 10.98 21.57 3.51
N GLU A 313 11.01 21.79 4.79
CA GLU A 313 11.92 22.79 5.41
C GLU A 313 13.23 22.15 5.83
N GLU A 314 14.31 22.92 5.71
CA GLU A 314 15.65 22.55 6.08
C GLU A 314 15.74 22.15 7.57
N GLY A 315 16.32 21.00 7.86
CA GLY A 315 16.49 20.46 9.20
C GLY A 315 15.18 20.06 9.90
N LYS A 316 14.06 20.06 9.18
CA LYS A 316 12.72 19.81 9.74
C LYS A 316 12.11 18.49 9.28
N THR A 317 11.20 17.98 10.10
CA THR A 317 10.31 16.87 9.76
C THR A 317 9.03 17.38 9.11
N CYS A 318 8.53 16.64 8.13
CA CYS A 318 7.20 16.79 7.56
C CYS A 318 6.45 15.48 7.79
N HIS A 319 5.51 15.44 8.74
CA HIS A 319 4.75 14.26 9.08
C HIS A 319 3.41 14.26 8.34
N LEU A 320 3.14 13.20 7.58
CA LEU A 320 1.93 13.01 6.80
C LEU A 320 1.25 11.70 7.21
N GLU A 321 0.05 11.82 7.72
CA GLU A 321 -0.84 10.71 8.04
C GLU A 321 -1.79 10.46 6.86
N HIS A 322 -1.80 9.22 6.36
CA HIS A 322 -2.59 8.88 5.20
C HIS A 322 -3.63 7.81 5.52
N ASP A 323 -4.88 8.22 5.62
CA ASP A 323 -6.02 7.31 5.75
C ASP A 323 -6.28 6.61 4.41
N ILE A 324 -6.05 5.29 4.38
CA ILE A 324 -6.24 4.43 3.21
C ILE A 324 -7.71 4.00 3.17
N LYS A 325 -8.45 4.55 2.21
CA LYS A 325 -9.86 4.24 1.97
C LYS A 325 -10.01 3.59 0.61
N LEU A 326 -10.41 2.34 0.61
CA LEU A 326 -10.69 1.56 -0.60
C LEU A 326 -12.19 1.30 -0.71
N ALA A 327 -12.65 0.89 -1.89
CA ALA A 327 -14.01 0.40 -2.04
C ALA A 327 -14.15 -0.91 -1.26
N ASP A 328 -15.23 -1.06 -0.52
CA ASP A 328 -15.52 -2.25 0.28
C ASP A 328 -16.76 -2.94 -0.27
N PHE A 329 -16.56 -4.17 -0.72
CA PHE A 329 -17.60 -5.04 -1.25
C PHE A 329 -17.99 -6.18 -0.29
N SER A 330 -17.60 -6.09 0.98
CA SER A 330 -17.93 -7.09 2.01
C SER A 330 -19.43 -7.27 2.24
N LYS A 331 -20.19 -6.20 1.99
CA LYS A 331 -21.65 -6.19 2.13
C LYS A 331 -22.42 -6.56 0.85
N ASP A 332 -21.72 -6.72 -0.25
CA ASP A 332 -22.33 -7.12 -1.51
C ASP A 332 -22.42 -8.63 -1.57
N ASP A 333 -23.51 -9.15 -1.06
CA ASP A 333 -23.72 -10.57 -0.90
C ASP A 333 -23.75 -11.32 -2.23
N TYR A 334 -23.30 -12.56 -2.20
CA TYR A 334 -23.50 -13.53 -3.26
C TYR A 334 -24.86 -14.18 -3.08
N TYR A 335 -25.58 -14.39 -4.18
CA TYR A 335 -26.89 -15.05 -4.18
C TYR A 335 -26.90 -16.21 -5.17
N THR A 336 -27.62 -17.28 -4.87
CA THR A 336 -28.20 -18.11 -5.92
C THR A 336 -29.21 -17.24 -6.68
N TRP A 337 -29.43 -17.52 -7.97
CA TRP A 337 -30.21 -16.59 -8.78
C TRP A 337 -31.61 -16.33 -8.20
N ASP A 338 -31.91 -15.09 -7.93
CA ASP A 338 -33.20 -14.60 -7.43
C ASP A 338 -33.70 -15.32 -6.17
N ALA A 339 -32.79 -15.72 -5.28
CA ALA A 339 -33.13 -16.18 -3.93
C ALA A 339 -33.95 -15.11 -3.17
N PRO A 340 -34.66 -15.43 -2.09
CA PRO A 340 -35.36 -14.44 -1.31
C PRO A 340 -34.44 -13.28 -0.85
N VAL A 341 -35.00 -12.09 -0.75
CA VAL A 341 -34.24 -10.89 -0.32
C VAL A 341 -33.62 -11.11 1.06
N GLY A 342 -32.33 -10.90 1.19
CA GLY A 342 -31.60 -11.10 2.44
C GLY A 342 -31.19 -12.56 2.70
N GLU A 343 -31.54 -13.52 1.82
CA GLU A 343 -31.10 -14.90 1.89
C GLU A 343 -29.90 -15.11 0.95
N TYR A 344 -28.73 -14.52 1.34
CA TYR A 344 -27.51 -14.63 0.56
C TYR A 344 -26.81 -15.98 0.76
N PHE A 345 -25.94 -16.34 -0.16
CA PHE A 345 -25.35 -17.68 -0.35
C PHE A 345 -24.71 -18.26 0.92
N TRP A 346 -24.03 -17.42 1.71
CA TRP A 346 -23.36 -17.84 2.95
C TRP A 346 -24.08 -17.41 4.23
N LYS A 347 -25.34 -16.94 4.14
CA LYS A 347 -26.08 -16.50 5.32
C LYS A 347 -26.17 -17.59 6.38
N GLY A 348 -25.75 -17.25 7.61
CA GLY A 348 -25.68 -18.18 8.74
C GLY A 348 -24.51 -19.16 8.70
N HIS A 349 -23.65 -19.04 7.68
CA HIS A 349 -22.44 -19.83 7.48
C HIS A 349 -21.27 -18.96 6.97
N GLU A 350 -21.19 -17.72 7.38
CA GLU A 350 -20.19 -16.76 6.94
C GLU A 350 -18.76 -17.22 7.25
N ASP A 351 -18.59 -17.99 8.34
CA ASP A 351 -17.34 -18.63 8.74
C ASP A 351 -16.83 -19.69 7.75
N LYS A 352 -17.73 -20.22 6.90
CA LYS A 352 -17.41 -21.21 5.86
C LYS A 352 -17.13 -20.58 4.50
N GLN A 353 -17.34 -19.27 4.37
CA GLN A 353 -17.15 -18.58 3.10
C GLN A 353 -15.69 -18.67 2.63
N LEU A 354 -15.49 -19.19 1.42
CA LEU A 354 -14.18 -19.25 0.79
C LEU A 354 -13.82 -17.87 0.24
N LEU A 355 -12.73 -17.30 0.73
CA LEU A 355 -12.24 -15.96 0.38
C LEU A 355 -10.91 -15.96 -0.38
N LEU A 356 -10.25 -17.12 -0.49
CA LEU A 356 -8.94 -17.20 -1.12
C LEU A 356 -9.05 -17.47 -2.62
N PRO A 357 -8.23 -16.85 -3.46
CA PRO A 357 -8.20 -17.10 -4.89
C PRO A 357 -7.68 -18.49 -5.20
N VAL A 358 -8.19 -19.05 -6.28
CA VAL A 358 -7.87 -20.40 -6.73
C VAL A 358 -6.52 -20.43 -7.43
N LYS A 359 -5.45 -20.72 -6.72
CA LYS A 359 -4.28 -21.35 -7.36
C LYS A 359 -4.36 -22.88 -7.23
N ASP A 360 -4.87 -23.34 -6.10
CA ASP A 360 -5.25 -24.71 -5.84
C ASP A 360 -6.70 -24.67 -5.36
N PRO A 361 -7.66 -25.29 -6.06
CA PRO A 361 -9.07 -25.15 -5.74
C PRO A 361 -9.34 -25.63 -4.32
N VAL A 362 -9.64 -24.71 -3.44
CA VAL A 362 -10.15 -25.01 -2.11
C VAL A 362 -11.63 -25.27 -2.27
N THR A 363 -12.08 -26.39 -1.76
CA THR A 363 -13.48 -26.80 -1.81
C THR A 363 -14.11 -26.73 -0.44
N GLN A 364 -15.39 -26.37 -0.40
CA GLN A 364 -16.22 -26.42 0.80
C GLN A 364 -17.33 -27.43 0.59
N THR A 365 -17.52 -28.33 1.58
CA THR A 365 -18.49 -29.41 1.53
C THR A 365 -19.79 -29.13 2.30
N GLU A 366 -19.84 -28.02 3.03
CA GLU A 366 -20.96 -27.64 3.90
C GLU A 366 -21.19 -26.14 3.93
N GLY A 367 -22.37 -25.73 4.40
CA GLY A 367 -22.69 -24.32 4.64
C GLY A 367 -23.19 -23.55 3.41
N PHE A 368 -23.19 -24.12 2.22
CA PHE A 368 -23.81 -23.55 1.01
C PHE A 368 -25.21 -24.12 0.78
N PRO A 369 -26.08 -23.43 0.01
CA PRO A 369 -27.40 -23.96 -0.33
C PRO A 369 -27.27 -25.16 -1.27
N ASP A 370 -27.70 -26.33 -0.84
CA ASP A 370 -27.56 -27.61 -1.56
C ASP A 370 -28.89 -28.28 -1.94
N ALA A 371 -30.02 -27.80 -1.43
CA ALA A 371 -31.34 -28.33 -1.70
C ALA A 371 -32.42 -27.25 -1.76
N ASP A 372 -33.57 -27.56 -2.35
CA ASP A 372 -34.71 -26.66 -2.49
C ASP A 372 -35.43 -26.35 -1.16
N SER A 373 -35.16 -27.12 -0.12
CA SER A 373 -35.59 -26.86 1.25
C SER A 373 -34.78 -25.75 1.94
N ASP A 374 -33.61 -25.37 1.40
CA ASP A 374 -32.80 -24.27 1.91
C ASP A 374 -33.44 -22.92 1.57
N ALA A 375 -33.57 -22.03 2.59
CA ALA A 375 -34.15 -20.71 2.40
C ALA A 375 -33.40 -19.87 1.35
N ARG A 376 -32.11 -20.15 1.14
CA ARG A 376 -31.21 -19.45 0.20
C ARG A 376 -31.28 -20.01 -1.23
N TRP A 377 -32.19 -20.98 -1.47
CA TRP A 377 -32.31 -21.62 -2.77
C TRP A 377 -32.83 -20.66 -3.84
N TYR A 378 -32.42 -20.90 -5.07
CA TYR A 378 -32.75 -20.07 -6.21
C TYR A 378 -34.28 -20.08 -6.54
N ASN A 379 -34.71 -19.08 -7.29
CA ASN A 379 -36.09 -19.00 -7.77
C ASN A 379 -36.28 -19.80 -9.08
N ALA A 380 -36.95 -20.93 -8.99
CA ALA A 380 -37.25 -21.76 -10.15
C ALA A 380 -38.44 -21.23 -10.99
N THR A 381 -39.34 -20.43 -10.39
CA THR A 381 -40.62 -20.02 -11.03
C THR A 381 -40.41 -19.10 -12.24
N PRO A 382 -39.65 -18.03 -12.18
CA PRO A 382 -39.27 -17.27 -13.37
C PRO A 382 -38.40 -18.14 -14.30
N GLY A 383 -38.79 -18.25 -15.55
CA GLY A 383 -38.13 -19.07 -16.56
C GLY A 383 -38.81 -20.41 -16.82
N ALA A 384 -39.85 -20.74 -16.06
CA ALA A 384 -40.74 -21.87 -16.38
C ALA A 384 -41.71 -21.60 -17.55
N ASN A 385 -41.80 -20.34 -17.96
CA ASN A 385 -42.74 -19.86 -18.96
C ASN A 385 -42.03 -19.54 -20.28
N THR A 386 -42.65 -19.87 -21.40
CA THR A 386 -42.15 -19.50 -22.73
C THR A 386 -42.29 -18.01 -23.05
N ASN A 387 -43.11 -17.27 -22.27
CA ASN A 387 -43.20 -15.82 -22.38
C ASN A 387 -42.01 -15.13 -21.73
N VAL A 388 -41.08 -14.60 -22.51
CA VAL A 388 -39.84 -13.92 -22.06
C VAL A 388 -40.11 -12.75 -21.12
N TYR A 389 -41.26 -12.09 -21.20
CA TYR A 389 -41.61 -10.99 -20.30
C TYR A 389 -41.95 -11.46 -18.87
N GLN A 390 -42.19 -12.76 -18.70
CA GLN A 390 -42.41 -13.39 -17.40
C GLN A 390 -41.14 -14.07 -16.85
N ASN A 391 -40.08 -14.18 -17.66
CA ASN A 391 -38.80 -14.74 -17.25
C ASN A 391 -37.90 -13.70 -16.57
N VAL A 392 -38.49 -12.88 -15.72
CA VAL A 392 -37.81 -11.81 -14.99
C VAL A 392 -37.79 -12.14 -13.49
N ALA A 393 -36.68 -11.88 -12.84
CA ALA A 393 -36.53 -12.01 -11.40
C ALA A 393 -37.59 -11.23 -10.61
N THR A 394 -38.06 -11.82 -9.51
CA THR A 394 -39.13 -11.26 -8.67
C THR A 394 -38.72 -11.03 -7.21
N ARG A 395 -37.53 -11.49 -6.83
CA ARG A 395 -37.01 -11.46 -5.46
C ARG A 395 -35.73 -10.61 -5.37
N SER A 396 -34.60 -11.22 -4.95
CA SER A 396 -33.32 -10.49 -4.77
C SER A 396 -32.78 -9.86 -6.04
N ALA A 397 -32.95 -10.52 -7.19
CA ALA A 397 -32.44 -10.03 -8.47
C ALA A 397 -33.43 -9.13 -9.25
N LYS A 398 -34.59 -8.80 -8.70
CA LYS A 398 -35.65 -8.02 -9.41
C LYS A 398 -35.16 -6.65 -9.89
N ASP A 399 -34.28 -6.00 -9.14
CA ASP A 399 -33.74 -4.68 -9.42
C ASP A 399 -32.35 -4.73 -10.10
N ALA A 400 -31.87 -5.93 -10.42
CA ALA A 400 -30.64 -6.09 -11.21
C ALA A 400 -30.87 -5.69 -12.66
N MET A 401 -29.82 -5.31 -13.37
CA MET A 401 -29.91 -5.04 -14.80
C MET A 401 -30.40 -6.26 -15.57
N THR A 402 -31.19 -6.01 -16.61
CA THR A 402 -31.57 -7.08 -17.55
C THR A 402 -30.38 -7.54 -18.38
N ALA A 403 -30.49 -8.68 -19.04
CA ALA A 403 -29.49 -9.14 -20.02
C ALA A 403 -29.22 -8.08 -21.11
N ASN A 404 -30.24 -7.33 -21.54
CA ASN A 404 -30.10 -6.24 -22.48
C ASN A 404 -29.28 -5.10 -21.90
N GLY A 405 -29.56 -4.68 -20.64
CA GLY A 405 -28.78 -3.65 -19.94
C GLY A 405 -27.31 -4.05 -19.77
N ALA A 406 -27.04 -5.30 -19.41
CA ALA A 406 -25.68 -5.84 -19.33
C ALA A 406 -24.93 -5.73 -20.67
N MET A 407 -25.61 -5.98 -21.78
CA MET A 407 -25.01 -5.85 -23.11
C MET A 407 -24.79 -4.40 -23.55
N TRP A 408 -25.60 -3.45 -23.06
CA TRP A 408 -25.32 -2.03 -23.23
C TRP A 408 -24.01 -1.64 -22.52
N LEU A 409 -23.81 -2.09 -21.29
CA LEU A 409 -22.52 -1.86 -20.60
C LEU A 409 -21.37 -2.48 -21.41
N ALA A 410 -21.52 -3.73 -21.85
CA ALA A 410 -20.45 -4.46 -22.51
C ALA A 410 -20.05 -3.87 -23.86
N TRP A 411 -21.01 -3.51 -24.73
CA TRP A 411 -20.73 -3.00 -26.09
C TRP A 411 -20.53 -1.50 -26.15
N GLN A 412 -21.32 -0.73 -25.39
CA GLN A 412 -21.41 0.72 -25.55
C GLN A 412 -20.92 1.50 -24.32
N GLY A 413 -20.74 0.82 -23.18
CA GLY A 413 -20.30 1.40 -21.90
C GLY A 413 -18.81 1.71 -21.83
N THR A 414 -18.11 1.72 -22.96
CA THR A 414 -16.65 2.00 -23.02
C THR A 414 -15.87 1.21 -21.96
N PRO A 415 -15.94 -0.13 -21.99
CA PRO A 415 -15.32 -0.97 -20.95
C PRO A 415 -13.81 -0.82 -20.94
N ILE A 416 -13.21 -0.63 -19.76
CA ILE A 416 -11.78 -0.46 -19.55
C ILE A 416 -11.33 -1.36 -18.43
N ILE A 417 -10.40 -2.28 -18.70
CA ILE A 417 -9.76 -3.13 -17.69
C ILE A 417 -8.89 -2.27 -16.77
N ASP A 418 -9.04 -2.46 -15.47
CA ASP A 418 -8.17 -1.85 -14.45
C ASP A 418 -7.68 -2.93 -13.48
N MET A 419 -6.50 -3.48 -13.78
CA MET A 419 -5.85 -4.50 -12.93
C MET A 419 -5.25 -3.90 -11.66
N GLY A 420 -5.07 -2.59 -11.61
CA GLY A 420 -4.49 -1.90 -10.45
C GLY A 420 -5.53 -1.36 -9.46
N LYS A 421 -6.82 -1.42 -9.81
CA LYS A 421 -7.89 -0.97 -8.90
C LYS A 421 -8.08 -1.98 -7.79
N MET A 422 -7.71 -1.55 -6.57
CA MET A 422 -7.87 -2.35 -5.35
C MET A 422 -9.25 -2.16 -4.73
N TYR A 423 -9.70 -3.19 -4.02
CA TYR A 423 -10.91 -3.21 -3.22
C TYR A 423 -10.78 -4.19 -2.06
N VAL A 424 -11.69 -4.11 -1.10
CA VAL A 424 -11.70 -4.95 0.11
C VAL A 424 -12.91 -5.87 0.10
N ILE A 425 -12.71 -7.12 0.52
CA ILE A 425 -13.77 -8.06 0.90
C ILE A 425 -13.31 -8.75 2.19
N HIS A 426 -14.11 -8.64 3.27
CA HIS A 426 -13.87 -9.30 4.57
C HIS A 426 -12.40 -9.22 5.04
N HIS A 427 -11.88 -8.01 5.21
CA HIS A 427 -10.53 -7.71 5.70
C HIS A 427 -9.37 -8.00 4.73
N HIS A 428 -9.65 -8.63 3.59
CA HIS A 428 -8.66 -8.97 2.58
C HIS A 428 -8.66 -8.00 1.40
N LEU A 429 -7.48 -7.82 0.81
CA LEU A 429 -7.26 -6.96 -0.35
C LEU A 429 -7.36 -7.78 -1.63
N TYR A 430 -8.11 -7.28 -2.59
CA TYR A 430 -8.23 -7.81 -3.95
C TYR A 430 -7.98 -6.70 -4.96
N ASN A 431 -7.77 -7.06 -6.21
CA ASN A 431 -7.60 -6.10 -7.30
C ASN A 431 -8.13 -6.64 -8.62
N GLY A 432 -8.35 -5.74 -9.56
CA GLY A 432 -8.79 -6.05 -10.91
C GLY A 432 -10.29 -5.99 -11.10
N GLY A 433 -10.68 -5.50 -12.25
CA GLY A 433 -12.06 -5.34 -12.66
C GLY A 433 -12.19 -4.49 -13.92
N VAL A 434 -13.41 -4.08 -14.22
CA VAL A 434 -13.72 -3.31 -15.42
C VAL A 434 -14.54 -2.07 -15.06
N TRP A 435 -14.15 -0.94 -15.59
CA TRP A 435 -14.92 0.30 -15.57
C TRP A 435 -15.87 0.37 -16.75
N PHE A 436 -17.09 0.83 -16.50
CA PHE A 436 -18.11 1.06 -17.53
C PHE A 436 -18.72 2.45 -17.38
N ASP A 437 -19.13 3.07 -18.47
CA ASP A 437 -20.10 4.16 -18.42
C ASP A 437 -21.43 3.61 -17.89
N THR A 438 -22.09 4.30 -16.96
CA THR A 438 -23.38 3.85 -16.42
C THR A 438 -24.47 3.86 -17.48
N LEU A 439 -25.57 3.13 -17.28
CA LEU A 439 -26.74 3.23 -18.18
C LEU A 439 -27.29 4.64 -18.23
N GLU A 440 -27.17 5.44 -17.15
CA GLU A 440 -27.55 6.85 -17.14
C GLU A 440 -26.66 7.69 -18.09
N ALA A 441 -25.35 7.50 -18.05
CA ALA A 441 -24.42 8.15 -18.98
C ALA A 441 -24.73 7.76 -20.44
N LEU A 442 -25.05 6.49 -20.68
CA LEU A 442 -25.44 6.00 -22.00
C LEU A 442 -26.79 6.60 -22.47
N ARG A 443 -27.76 6.78 -21.56
CA ARG A 443 -29.04 7.46 -21.85
C ARG A 443 -28.80 8.89 -22.31
N GLU A 444 -28.00 9.65 -21.58
CA GLU A 444 -27.65 11.03 -21.92
C GLU A 444 -26.94 11.11 -23.29
N LYS A 445 -25.96 10.23 -23.51
CA LYS A 445 -25.21 10.16 -24.77
C LYS A 445 -26.06 9.79 -25.98
N THR A 446 -27.05 8.92 -25.80
CA THR A 446 -27.87 8.37 -26.89
C THR A 446 -29.24 9.04 -27.01
N HIS A 447 -29.63 9.86 -26.04
CA HIS A 447 -30.96 10.48 -25.94
C HIS A 447 -32.14 9.48 -25.98
N ARG A 448 -31.92 8.25 -25.47
CA ARG A 448 -32.92 7.17 -25.47
C ARG A 448 -33.60 7.05 -24.11
N PRO A 449 -34.89 6.65 -24.06
CA PRO A 449 -35.61 6.43 -22.82
C PRO A 449 -35.04 5.21 -22.06
N ALA A 450 -35.27 5.12 -20.75
CA ALA A 450 -34.78 4.02 -19.90
C ALA A 450 -35.25 2.63 -20.39
N SER A 451 -36.52 2.53 -20.82
CA SER A 451 -37.11 1.31 -21.36
C SER A 451 -36.32 0.72 -22.53
N HIS A 452 -35.69 1.58 -23.35
CA HIS A 452 -34.89 1.13 -24.48
C HIS A 452 -33.73 0.21 -24.05
N PHE A 453 -33.10 0.50 -22.91
CA PHE A 453 -31.99 -0.29 -22.38
C PHE A 453 -32.44 -1.59 -21.72
N THR A 454 -33.69 -1.67 -21.33
CA THR A 454 -34.32 -2.86 -20.78
C THR A 454 -34.85 -3.78 -21.86
N ASP A 455 -35.47 -3.20 -22.90
CA ASP A 455 -36.23 -3.96 -23.89
C ASP A 455 -35.36 -4.42 -25.07
N PHE A 456 -34.28 -3.72 -25.37
CA PHE A 456 -33.40 -4.03 -26.49
C PHE A 456 -31.92 -3.95 -26.08
N GLY A 457 -31.11 -4.87 -26.55
CA GLY A 457 -29.65 -4.85 -26.40
C GLY A 457 -28.96 -4.48 -27.72
N PRO A 458 -27.81 -3.83 -27.68
CA PRO A 458 -27.04 -3.45 -28.85
C PRO A 458 -26.24 -4.62 -29.41
N THR A 459 -25.90 -4.54 -30.68
CA THR A 459 -24.81 -5.30 -31.28
C THR A 459 -23.49 -4.50 -31.24
N LYS A 460 -22.40 -5.09 -31.75
CA LYS A 460 -21.07 -4.47 -31.80
C LYS A 460 -21.08 -3.09 -32.47
N ALA A 461 -21.83 -2.92 -33.55
CA ALA A 461 -21.89 -1.67 -34.28
C ALA A 461 -22.87 -0.70 -33.60
N TYR A 462 -22.39 0.52 -33.29
CA TYR A 462 -23.27 1.61 -32.87
C TYR A 462 -24.25 1.92 -34.02
N GLY A 463 -25.57 1.86 -33.71
CA GLY A 463 -26.61 2.01 -34.76
C GLY A 463 -26.91 0.72 -35.55
N GLY A 464 -26.27 -0.40 -35.20
CA GLY A 464 -26.58 -1.72 -35.76
C GLY A 464 -27.94 -2.28 -35.27
N PRO A 465 -28.36 -3.44 -35.77
CA PRO A 465 -29.62 -4.05 -35.37
C PRO A 465 -29.66 -4.30 -33.87
N MET A 466 -30.82 -4.06 -33.27
CA MET A 466 -31.09 -4.34 -31.87
C MET A 466 -31.47 -5.79 -31.68
N ILE A 467 -30.98 -6.39 -30.61
CA ILE A 467 -31.25 -7.77 -30.23
C ILE A 467 -31.91 -7.79 -28.86
N ASP A 468 -33.00 -8.55 -28.73
CA ASP A 468 -33.53 -8.86 -27.40
C ASP A 468 -32.83 -10.11 -26.87
N TYR A 469 -31.77 -9.93 -26.07
CA TYR A 469 -31.00 -11.04 -25.49
C TYR A 469 -31.83 -11.90 -24.53
N ARG A 470 -32.96 -11.40 -24.02
CA ARG A 470 -33.89 -12.16 -23.18
C ARG A 470 -34.55 -13.31 -23.95
N LYS A 471 -34.62 -13.19 -25.28
CA LYS A 471 -35.23 -14.18 -26.19
C LYS A 471 -34.28 -15.23 -26.73
N LYS A 472 -32.96 -15.06 -26.47
CA LYS A 472 -31.98 -16.00 -27.00
C LYS A 472 -32.02 -17.34 -26.28
N THR A 473 -32.05 -18.44 -27.05
CA THR A 473 -32.17 -19.80 -26.52
C THR A 473 -31.06 -20.76 -26.99
N GLU A 474 -30.11 -20.29 -27.80
CA GLU A 474 -29.34 -21.14 -28.74
C GLU A 474 -27.99 -21.62 -28.22
N THR A 475 -27.34 -20.95 -27.26
CA THR A 475 -25.96 -21.28 -26.85
C THR A 475 -25.69 -21.05 -25.39
N THR A 476 -24.58 -21.61 -24.89
CA THR A 476 -24.09 -21.32 -23.54
C THR A 476 -23.67 -19.86 -23.41
N ASP A 477 -22.91 -19.37 -24.39
CA ASP A 477 -22.46 -17.97 -24.48
C ASP A 477 -23.34 -17.23 -25.49
N LEU A 478 -24.25 -16.38 -25.00
CA LEU A 478 -25.18 -15.64 -25.84
C LEU A 478 -24.50 -14.49 -26.59
N ALA A 479 -23.46 -13.93 -26.01
CA ALA A 479 -22.60 -12.92 -26.61
C ALA A 479 -21.23 -12.87 -25.94
N THR A 480 -20.19 -12.59 -26.74
CA THR A 480 -18.83 -12.36 -26.25
C THR A 480 -18.33 -11.03 -26.80
N VAL A 481 -17.87 -10.16 -25.89
CA VAL A 481 -17.35 -8.82 -26.21
C VAL A 481 -15.87 -8.79 -25.85
N PRO A 482 -14.95 -8.53 -26.83
CA PRO A 482 -13.55 -8.40 -26.52
C PRO A 482 -13.26 -7.10 -25.74
N LEU A 483 -12.38 -7.18 -24.76
CA LEU A 483 -11.86 -6.03 -24.01
C LEU A 483 -10.51 -5.64 -24.60
N ASN A 484 -10.47 -4.59 -25.39
CA ASN A 484 -9.26 -4.17 -26.09
C ASN A 484 -8.54 -3.00 -25.40
N ARG A 485 -9.06 -2.52 -24.29
CA ARG A 485 -8.52 -1.35 -23.59
C ARG A 485 -8.26 -1.66 -22.12
N SER A 486 -7.05 -1.29 -21.67
CA SER A 486 -6.68 -1.28 -20.25
C SER A 486 -6.36 0.15 -19.82
N TYR A 487 -6.43 0.42 -18.52
CA TYR A 487 -5.98 1.70 -17.96
C TYR A 487 -4.50 1.92 -18.22
N THR A 488 -4.17 3.14 -18.64
CA THR A 488 -2.79 3.64 -18.70
C THR A 488 -2.41 4.27 -17.36
N ASP A 489 -1.10 4.43 -17.12
CA ASP A 489 -0.62 5.10 -15.89
C ASP A 489 -1.11 6.55 -15.75
N ASN A 490 -1.41 7.21 -16.86
CA ASN A 490 -1.94 8.59 -16.87
C ASN A 490 -3.42 8.63 -16.42
N GLU A 491 -4.16 7.54 -16.58
CA GLU A 491 -5.57 7.41 -16.20
C GLU A 491 -5.74 6.88 -14.76
N ARG A 492 -4.67 6.36 -14.14
CA ARG A 492 -4.66 5.88 -12.74
C ARG A 492 -4.68 6.99 -11.69
N THR A 493 -5.30 8.11 -11.98
CA THR A 493 -5.45 9.19 -11.00
C THR A 493 -6.55 8.83 -10.00
N PRO A 494 -6.33 8.97 -8.68
CA PRO A 494 -7.43 8.89 -7.71
C PRO A 494 -8.37 10.07 -7.96
N GLY A 495 -9.57 9.77 -8.33
CA GLY A 495 -10.50 10.73 -8.90
C GLY A 495 -10.43 10.67 -10.42
N ILE A 496 -10.82 9.53 -10.99
CA ILE A 496 -11.54 9.54 -12.26
C ILE A 496 -12.55 10.63 -12.08
N ASN A 497 -12.41 11.70 -12.87
CA ASN A 497 -13.17 12.93 -12.74
C ASN A 497 -14.53 12.62 -12.12
N SER A 498 -14.82 13.20 -10.97
CA SER A 498 -16.09 13.03 -10.25
C SER A 498 -17.33 13.37 -11.09
N ASN A 499 -17.13 13.86 -12.29
CA ASN A 499 -18.13 14.14 -13.31
C ASN A 499 -18.37 12.99 -14.32
N THR A 500 -17.59 11.89 -14.29
CA THR A 500 -17.91 10.76 -15.16
C THR A 500 -18.81 9.79 -14.43
N LYS A 501 -20.03 9.61 -14.95
CA LYS A 501 -20.99 8.61 -14.50
C LYS A 501 -20.46 7.22 -14.90
N ARG A 502 -19.53 6.69 -14.13
CA ARG A 502 -18.92 5.36 -14.37
C ARG A 502 -19.10 4.45 -13.16
N ILE A 503 -19.26 3.17 -13.43
CA ILE A 503 -19.33 2.10 -12.44
C ILE A 503 -18.11 1.19 -12.60
N PHE A 504 -17.56 0.73 -11.47
CA PHE A 504 -16.53 -0.30 -11.43
C PHE A 504 -17.15 -1.63 -11.00
N LEU A 505 -16.99 -2.65 -11.82
CA LEU A 505 -17.35 -4.03 -11.49
C LEU A 505 -16.07 -4.81 -11.18
N PRO A 506 -15.82 -5.18 -9.92
CA PRO A 506 -14.65 -5.95 -9.53
C PRO A 506 -14.69 -7.39 -10.06
N ALA A 507 -13.50 -7.94 -10.34
CA ALA A 507 -13.35 -9.36 -10.66
C ALA A 507 -13.33 -10.19 -9.37
N ARG A 508 -14.45 -10.22 -8.66
CA ARG A 508 -14.59 -10.82 -7.32
C ARG A 508 -15.10 -12.27 -7.31
N GLY A 509 -14.93 -12.96 -8.45
CA GLY A 509 -15.26 -14.37 -8.58
C GLY A 509 -16.74 -14.70 -8.44
N TYR A 510 -17.01 -15.98 -8.31
CA TYR A 510 -18.33 -16.56 -8.05
C TYR A 510 -18.16 -18.00 -7.51
N TYR A 511 -19.12 -18.52 -6.77
CA TYR A 511 -19.09 -19.87 -6.20
C TYR A 511 -19.73 -20.84 -7.16
N ASP A 512 -18.91 -21.71 -7.76
CA ASP A 512 -19.37 -22.75 -8.68
C ASP A 512 -19.28 -24.13 -8.01
N PHE A 513 -19.88 -25.14 -8.61
CA PHE A 513 -19.93 -26.49 -8.08
C PHE A 513 -18.98 -27.42 -8.83
N LEU A 514 -18.33 -28.34 -8.09
CA LEU A 514 -17.61 -29.45 -8.70
C LEU A 514 -18.60 -30.58 -9.00
N TYR A 515 -18.73 -30.87 -10.27
CA TYR A 515 -19.48 -32.05 -10.72
C TYR A 515 -18.56 -33.27 -10.71
N ARG A 516 -19.04 -34.42 -10.21
CA ARG A 516 -18.32 -35.69 -10.40
C ARG A 516 -18.17 -35.98 -11.89
N SER A 517 -16.94 -36.22 -12.34
CA SER A 517 -16.66 -36.64 -13.71
C SER A 517 -17.48 -37.91 -14.05
N GLY A 518 -18.33 -37.84 -15.08
CA GLY A 518 -19.05 -38.97 -15.63
C GLY A 518 -20.57 -38.99 -15.42
N THR A 519 -21.15 -37.99 -14.73
CA THR A 519 -22.62 -37.87 -14.61
C THR A 519 -23.15 -36.69 -15.38
N THR A 520 -24.05 -36.92 -16.31
CA THR A 520 -24.75 -35.88 -17.10
C THR A 520 -25.96 -35.29 -16.36
N GLN A 521 -26.25 -35.74 -15.15
CA GLN A 521 -27.37 -35.26 -14.33
C GLN A 521 -26.86 -34.37 -13.23
N LEU A 522 -27.58 -33.29 -13.00
CA LEU A 522 -27.47 -32.33 -11.91
C LEU A 522 -27.75 -33.01 -10.56
N GLU A 523 -26.83 -33.90 -10.14
CA GLU A 523 -26.88 -34.44 -8.78
C GLU A 523 -26.66 -33.29 -7.78
N THR A 524 -27.14 -33.51 -6.58
CA THR A 524 -26.97 -32.58 -5.45
C THR A 524 -25.51 -32.11 -5.37
N PRO A 525 -25.23 -30.82 -5.38
CA PRO A 525 -23.85 -30.35 -5.33
C PRO A 525 -23.20 -30.78 -4.02
N HIS A 526 -22.09 -31.50 -4.12
CA HIS A 526 -21.38 -32.00 -2.95
C HIS A 526 -20.24 -31.09 -2.51
N GLN A 527 -19.82 -30.15 -3.37
CA GLN A 527 -18.70 -29.26 -3.10
C GLN A 527 -18.84 -27.96 -3.88
N VAL A 528 -18.51 -26.86 -3.23
CA VAL A 528 -18.35 -25.55 -3.84
C VAL A 528 -16.87 -25.23 -3.99
N VAL A 529 -16.49 -24.73 -5.13
CA VAL A 529 -15.12 -24.29 -5.43
C VAL A 529 -14.93 -22.85 -5.01
N SER A 530 -13.73 -22.51 -4.52
CA SER A 530 -13.38 -21.12 -4.24
C SER A 530 -13.44 -20.26 -5.49
N PRO A 531 -13.84 -18.99 -5.36
CA PRO A 531 -14.05 -18.10 -6.50
C PRO A 531 -12.74 -17.72 -7.19
N PHE A 532 -12.82 -17.44 -8.48
CA PHE A 532 -11.73 -16.93 -9.31
C PHE A 532 -11.47 -15.43 -9.04
N PHE A 533 -11.20 -15.06 -7.80
CA PHE A 533 -10.87 -13.69 -7.44
C PHE A 533 -9.71 -13.14 -8.27
N ASN A 534 -9.70 -11.84 -8.53
CA ASN A 534 -8.69 -11.11 -9.29
C ASN A 534 -8.61 -11.42 -10.79
N THR A 535 -9.20 -12.50 -11.27
CA THR A 535 -9.15 -12.89 -12.70
C THR A 535 -10.50 -12.91 -13.36
N GLN A 536 -11.54 -13.32 -12.65
CA GLN A 536 -12.89 -13.37 -13.16
C GLN A 536 -13.90 -12.74 -12.20
N GLY A 537 -15.02 -12.27 -12.75
CA GLY A 537 -16.19 -11.85 -12.01
C GLY A 537 -17.44 -12.35 -12.72
N MET A 538 -18.47 -12.72 -11.96
CA MET A 538 -19.79 -13.06 -12.49
C MET A 538 -20.83 -12.21 -11.77
N TYR A 539 -21.81 -11.73 -12.53
CA TYR A 539 -22.89 -10.90 -12.01
C TYR A 539 -24.23 -11.37 -12.56
N TRP A 540 -25.15 -11.72 -11.66
CA TRP A 540 -26.49 -12.08 -12.05
C TRP A 540 -27.23 -10.91 -12.66
N THR A 541 -27.87 -11.14 -13.81
CA THR A 541 -28.90 -10.25 -14.35
C THR A 541 -30.28 -10.59 -13.78
N SER A 542 -31.27 -9.71 -13.97
CA SER A 542 -32.67 -10.00 -13.61
C SER A 542 -33.35 -10.96 -14.61
N THR A 543 -32.64 -11.48 -15.60
CA THR A 543 -33.21 -12.28 -16.70
C THR A 543 -32.95 -13.78 -16.51
N ALA A 544 -34.01 -14.57 -16.38
CA ALA A 544 -33.92 -16.02 -16.52
C ALA A 544 -33.69 -16.40 -17.98
N PHE A 545 -33.14 -17.58 -18.22
CA PHE A 545 -32.97 -18.08 -19.57
C PHE A 545 -34.32 -18.44 -20.21
N ALA A 546 -34.54 -18.13 -21.49
CA ALA A 546 -35.80 -18.31 -22.19
C ALA A 546 -36.01 -19.72 -22.79
N GLY A 547 -34.97 -20.57 -22.75
CA GLY A 547 -35.06 -21.95 -23.27
C GLY A 547 -35.69 -22.95 -22.30
N ALA A 548 -35.69 -24.21 -22.70
CA ALA A 548 -36.27 -25.30 -21.90
C ALA A 548 -35.70 -25.42 -20.49
N ASP A 549 -34.42 -25.01 -20.29
CA ASP A 549 -33.70 -25.04 -19.01
C ASP A 549 -33.95 -23.80 -18.15
N GLY A 550 -34.89 -22.92 -18.52
CA GLY A 550 -35.13 -21.67 -17.82
C GLY A 550 -35.55 -21.82 -16.35
N LYS A 551 -36.01 -23.01 -15.94
CA LYS A 551 -36.23 -23.33 -14.53
C LYS A 551 -34.91 -23.34 -13.73
N THR A 552 -33.84 -23.86 -14.30
CA THR A 552 -32.58 -24.14 -13.63
C THR A 552 -31.46 -23.17 -14.05
N THR A 553 -31.65 -22.37 -15.10
CA THR A 553 -30.64 -21.49 -15.63
C THR A 553 -31.10 -20.03 -15.77
N ALA A 554 -30.18 -19.10 -15.61
CA ALA A 554 -30.39 -17.69 -15.79
C ALA A 554 -29.19 -17.03 -16.49
N LEU A 555 -29.33 -15.77 -16.89
CA LEU A 555 -28.28 -15.04 -17.60
C LEU A 555 -27.42 -14.22 -16.64
N ALA A 556 -26.12 -14.33 -16.83
CA ALA A 556 -25.11 -13.58 -16.08
C ALA A 556 -24.13 -12.87 -17.00
N LEU A 557 -23.63 -11.73 -16.56
CA LEU A 557 -22.47 -11.06 -17.15
C LEU A 557 -21.20 -11.62 -16.50
N ILE A 558 -20.34 -12.22 -17.31
CA ILE A 558 -19.03 -12.70 -16.89
C ILE A 558 -17.97 -11.66 -17.30
N ILE A 559 -17.13 -11.30 -16.36
CA ILE A 559 -15.90 -10.55 -16.59
C ILE A 559 -14.75 -11.55 -16.58
N ASP A 560 -14.05 -11.69 -17.69
CA ASP A 560 -12.88 -12.56 -17.83
C ASP A 560 -11.66 -11.69 -18.16
N LEU A 561 -10.92 -11.33 -17.13
CA LEU A 561 -9.75 -10.44 -17.25
C LEU A 561 -8.56 -11.17 -17.88
N GLU A 562 -8.44 -12.47 -17.68
CA GLU A 562 -7.36 -13.28 -18.23
C GLU A 562 -7.44 -13.37 -19.76
N ASN A 563 -8.66 -13.62 -20.28
CA ASN A 563 -8.90 -13.70 -21.71
C ASN A 563 -9.38 -12.38 -22.34
N HIS A 564 -9.42 -11.30 -21.54
CA HIS A 564 -9.87 -9.97 -21.98
C HIS A 564 -11.26 -10.01 -22.64
N LYS A 565 -12.26 -10.54 -21.96
CA LYS A 565 -13.60 -10.71 -22.48
C LYS A 565 -14.68 -10.32 -21.48
N LEU A 566 -15.80 -9.85 -22.01
CA LEU A 566 -17.09 -9.81 -21.32
C LEU A 566 -18.01 -10.79 -22.02
N ILE A 567 -18.68 -11.63 -21.25
CA ILE A 567 -19.51 -12.72 -21.80
C ILE A 567 -20.89 -12.65 -21.16
N LEU A 568 -21.93 -12.56 -21.96
CA LEU A 568 -23.28 -12.85 -21.51
C LEU A 568 -23.48 -14.35 -21.63
N ARG A 569 -23.64 -15.03 -20.50
CA ARG A 569 -23.66 -16.50 -20.42
C ARG A 569 -24.88 -17.00 -19.69
N ARG A 570 -25.35 -18.16 -20.14
CA ARG A 570 -26.31 -18.99 -19.41
C ARG A 570 -25.58 -19.74 -18.29
N MET A 571 -26.01 -19.52 -17.06
CA MET A 571 -25.41 -20.13 -15.86
C MET A 571 -26.49 -20.90 -15.06
N ASP A 572 -26.06 -21.91 -14.32
CA ASP A 572 -26.88 -22.62 -13.36
C ASP A 572 -27.32 -21.69 -12.23
N LYS A 573 -28.61 -21.62 -11.92
CA LYS A 573 -29.16 -20.73 -10.89
C LYS A 573 -28.66 -21.01 -9.49
N ARG A 574 -28.06 -22.18 -9.25
CA ARG A 574 -27.44 -22.53 -7.95
C ARG A 574 -26.13 -21.82 -7.70
N VAL A 575 -25.45 -21.36 -8.73
CA VAL A 575 -24.17 -20.62 -8.61
C VAL A 575 -24.34 -19.41 -7.70
N GLY A 576 -23.42 -19.25 -6.75
CA GLY A 576 -23.40 -18.09 -5.88
C GLY A 576 -22.66 -16.91 -6.55
N ALA A 577 -23.37 -15.83 -6.87
CA ALA A 577 -22.78 -14.65 -7.48
C ALA A 577 -23.46 -13.35 -7.03
N PRO A 578 -22.76 -12.20 -7.10
CA PRO A 578 -23.37 -10.90 -6.86
C PRO A 578 -24.35 -10.51 -7.96
N LEU A 579 -25.20 -9.54 -7.64
CA LEU A 579 -26.19 -8.99 -8.55
C LEU A 579 -25.61 -7.84 -9.38
N LEU A 580 -25.95 -7.76 -10.66
CA LEU A 580 -25.55 -6.65 -11.54
C LEU A 580 -26.49 -5.45 -11.28
N LYS A 581 -26.06 -4.56 -10.39
CA LYS A 581 -26.83 -3.34 -10.00
C LYS A 581 -26.26 -2.09 -10.60
#